data_759972047f9251f006f8efe2a859d495
#
_entry.id   759972047f9251f006f8efe2a859d495
#
_cell.length_a   1.000
_cell.length_b   1.000
_cell.length_c   1.000
_cell.angle_alpha   90.00
_cell.angle_beta   90.00
_cell.angle_gamma   90.00
#
_symmetry.space_group_name_H-M   'P 1'
#
loop_
_entity.id
_entity.type
_entity.pdbx_description
1 polymer ?
#
loop_
_entity_poly.entity_id
_entity_poly.type
_entity_poly.pdbx_seq_one_letter_code
_entity_poly.pdbx_strand_id
1 'polypeptide(L)'
;MTDLLRSDNTKMRLSNRCYAVTGLGYSAPWCVNAGFVTGDDLTVVVDTGGNALAAQTIHGYASAATCGNQLRVVNTEKHFDHIGGNGFFRERGIDVWGHAGSVRTAAEFEAEIAEFNDRIPNPARRARGEARAFFHRTHVVNPNRQIHGDTRFDLGGCTVEILLTPGHTATNLSVWVPTDGVLFTGDCLISEYLPNLDAGTPADWQTWLESLQRIEVLKPAIVVPGHGPVARGDEIQLILDTVRRVIQESIARGYSPTSNRPV
;
A
#
# COMPACT_ATOMS: atom_id res chain seq x y z
N MET A 1 -6.12 -23.10 18.40
CA MET A 1 -6.44 -21.81 19.04
C MET A 1 -5.13 -21.18 19.49
N THR A 2 -4.29 -20.85 18.55
CA THR A 2 -2.99 -20.18 18.78
C THR A 2 -2.57 -19.59 17.45
N ASP A 3 -2.21 -18.34 17.47
CA ASP A 3 -1.59 -17.50 16.43
C ASP A 3 -2.41 -16.39 15.77
N LEU A 4 -3.40 -15.84 16.48
CA LEU A 4 -4.10 -14.63 16.03
C LEU A 4 -3.49 -13.31 16.54
N LEU A 5 -2.27 -13.31 17.09
CA LEU A 5 -1.67 -12.13 17.73
C LEU A 5 -0.20 -11.88 17.36
N ARG A 6 0.24 -12.20 16.15
CA ARG A 6 1.55 -11.75 15.67
C ARG A 6 1.42 -10.92 14.40
N SER A 7 0.98 -9.67 14.53
CA SER A 7 1.47 -8.63 13.62
C SER A 7 2.85 -8.20 14.15
N ASP A 8 3.86 -8.98 13.91
CA ASP A 8 5.22 -8.55 14.15
C ASP A 8 5.52 -7.45 13.12
N ASN A 9 5.39 -6.18 13.52
CA ASN A 9 5.87 -5.06 12.72
C ASN A 9 7.33 -5.32 12.37
N THR A 10 7.59 -5.82 11.18
CA THR A 10 8.89 -6.32 10.81
C THR A 10 9.48 -5.48 9.70
N LYS A 11 10.62 -4.83 9.99
CA LYS A 11 11.47 -4.29 8.93
C LYS A 11 12.24 -5.43 8.28
N MET A 12 11.98 -5.66 7.00
CA MET A 12 12.67 -6.64 6.18
C MET A 12 13.59 -5.94 5.18
N ARG A 13 14.88 -6.25 5.21
CA ARG A 13 15.80 -5.81 4.17
C ARG A 13 15.61 -6.67 2.92
N LEU A 14 15.28 -6.05 1.80
CA LEU A 14 15.04 -6.72 0.51
C LEU A 14 16.30 -6.76 -0.36
N SER A 15 17.04 -5.65 -0.33
CA SER A 15 18.27 -5.44 -1.09
C SER A 15 19.22 -4.53 -0.32
N ASN A 16 20.25 -4.01 -0.98
CA ASN A 16 21.14 -3.04 -0.35
C ASN A 16 20.44 -1.72 -0.02
N ARG A 17 19.42 -1.33 -0.80
CA ARG A 17 18.74 -0.03 -0.72
C ARG A 17 17.25 -0.13 -0.39
N CYS A 18 16.63 -1.30 -0.57
CA CYS A 18 15.19 -1.48 -0.43
C CYS A 18 14.82 -2.21 0.85
N TYR A 19 13.78 -1.74 1.50
CA TYR A 19 13.23 -2.30 2.74
C TYR A 19 11.71 -2.36 2.66
N ALA A 20 11.12 -3.48 3.06
CA ALA A 20 9.70 -3.57 3.36
C ALA A 20 9.48 -3.39 4.87
N VAL A 21 8.35 -2.80 5.22
CA VAL A 21 7.84 -2.71 6.59
C VAL A 21 6.46 -3.35 6.57
N THR A 22 6.35 -4.54 7.09
CA THR A 22 5.14 -5.37 7.05
C THR A 22 4.44 -5.42 8.40
N GLY A 23 3.20 -5.89 8.43
CA GLY A 23 2.45 -6.02 9.66
C GLY A 23 1.94 -4.70 10.24
N LEU A 24 1.86 -3.65 9.43
CA LEU A 24 1.38 -2.33 9.83
C LEU A 24 -0.14 -2.30 9.84
N GLY A 25 -0.73 -2.75 10.91
CA GLY A 25 -2.17 -2.73 11.02
C GLY A 25 -2.68 -3.44 12.25
N TYR A 26 -3.99 -3.58 12.33
CA TYR A 26 -4.67 -4.16 13.47
C TYR A 26 -4.83 -5.68 13.33
N SER A 27 -5.25 -6.11 12.19
CA SER A 27 -5.43 -7.51 11.76
C SER A 27 -5.73 -7.55 10.27
N ALA A 28 -5.58 -8.72 9.63
CA ALA A 28 -6.00 -8.89 8.26
C ALA A 28 -7.51 -8.58 8.09
N PRO A 29 -7.92 -7.95 7.00
CA PRO A 29 -7.13 -7.52 5.83
C PRO A 29 -6.44 -6.15 5.99
N TRP A 30 -6.51 -5.52 7.14
CA TRP A 30 -6.03 -4.16 7.42
C TRP A 30 -4.52 -4.05 7.65
N CYS A 31 -3.78 -5.17 7.52
CA CYS A 31 -2.33 -5.18 7.60
C CYS A 31 -1.74 -4.82 6.25
N VAL A 32 -1.48 -3.55 6.04
CA VAL A 32 -0.84 -3.03 4.84
C VAL A 32 0.68 -3.18 4.91
N ASN A 33 1.29 -3.36 3.76
CA ASN A 33 2.73 -3.27 3.58
C ASN A 33 3.13 -1.85 3.17
N ALA A 34 4.18 -1.36 3.78
CA ALA A 34 4.87 -0.15 3.39
C ALA A 34 6.34 -0.47 3.14
N GLY A 35 7.13 0.53 2.80
CA GLY A 35 8.56 0.34 2.66
C GLY A 35 9.32 1.62 2.48
N PHE A 36 10.61 1.49 2.20
CA PHE A 36 11.42 2.63 1.81
C PHE A 36 12.63 2.22 0.97
N VAL A 37 13.09 3.15 0.16
CA VAL A 37 14.26 3.02 -0.70
C VAL A 37 15.26 4.11 -0.33
N THR A 38 16.49 3.71 -0.02
CA THR A 38 17.55 4.62 0.40
C THR A 38 18.48 4.96 -0.75
N GLY A 39 18.65 6.24 -1.04
CA GLY A 39 19.74 6.74 -1.87
C GLY A 39 20.87 7.33 -1.03
N ASP A 40 21.79 8.02 -1.68
CA ASP A 40 22.89 8.71 -1.00
C ASP A 40 22.41 10.07 -0.44
N ASP A 41 21.43 10.71 -1.10
CA ASP A 41 20.91 12.05 -0.73
C ASP A 41 19.46 12.04 -0.29
N LEU A 42 18.64 11.19 -0.88
CA LEU A 42 17.19 11.12 -0.69
C LEU A 42 16.75 9.70 -0.34
N THR A 43 15.80 9.60 0.58
CA THR A 43 15.08 8.35 0.88
C THR A 43 13.61 8.51 0.49
N VAL A 44 13.11 7.60 -0.33
CA VAL A 44 11.69 7.50 -0.66
C VAL A 44 11.03 6.50 0.26
N VAL A 45 10.02 6.95 0.99
CA VAL A 45 9.09 6.12 1.77
C VAL A 45 7.91 5.77 0.88
N VAL A 46 7.53 4.51 0.83
CA VAL A 46 6.40 3.99 0.05
C VAL A 46 5.28 3.65 1.02
N ASP A 47 4.20 4.37 0.93
CA ASP A 47 3.04 4.35 1.83
C ASP A 47 3.34 4.73 3.29
N THR A 48 2.29 5.06 4.01
CA THR A 48 2.40 5.61 5.36
C THR A 48 1.69 4.77 6.42
N GLY A 49 1.04 3.68 6.00
CA GLY A 49 0.22 2.85 6.88
C GLY A 49 -1.12 3.51 7.23
N GLY A 50 -1.96 2.77 7.92
CA GLY A 50 -3.34 3.16 8.22
C GLY A 50 -3.51 4.18 9.34
N ASN A 51 -2.46 4.53 10.09
CA ASN A 51 -2.56 5.46 11.21
C ASN A 51 -1.23 6.15 11.54
N ALA A 52 -1.30 7.14 12.45
CA ALA A 52 -0.14 7.91 12.87
C ALA A 52 0.96 7.06 13.53
N LEU A 53 0.61 5.96 14.20
CA LEU A 53 1.58 5.06 14.85
C LEU A 53 2.36 4.22 13.82
N ALA A 54 1.67 3.72 12.79
CA ALA A 54 2.32 3.04 11.66
C ALA A 54 3.30 3.98 10.96
N ALA A 55 2.89 5.22 10.69
CA ALA A 55 3.76 6.24 10.10
C ALA A 55 4.99 6.54 10.96
N GLN A 56 4.82 6.63 12.27
CA GLN A 56 5.95 6.82 13.20
C GLN A 56 6.93 5.65 13.13
N THR A 57 6.44 4.42 13.02
CA THR A 57 7.26 3.22 12.89
C THR A 57 8.06 3.22 11.59
N ILE A 58 7.38 3.48 10.45
CA ILE A 58 8.02 3.57 9.12
C ILE A 58 9.10 4.66 9.12
N HIS A 59 8.75 5.86 9.60
CA HIS A 59 9.68 6.98 9.71
C HIS A 59 10.90 6.64 10.54
N GLY A 60 10.71 5.97 11.69
CA GLY A 60 11.81 5.55 12.57
C GLY A 60 12.77 4.59 11.86
N TYR A 61 12.24 3.61 11.12
CA TYR A 61 13.07 2.68 10.35
C TYR A 61 13.80 3.35 9.18
N ALA A 62 13.12 4.24 8.43
CA ALA A 62 13.73 4.95 7.32
C ALA A 62 14.84 5.87 7.81
N SER A 63 14.59 6.65 8.86
CA SER A 63 15.58 7.56 9.45
C SER A 63 16.79 6.85 10.04
N ALA A 64 16.60 5.67 10.65
CA ALA A 64 17.69 4.86 11.19
C ALA A 64 18.54 4.19 10.10
N ALA A 65 17.98 3.95 8.92
CA ALA A 65 18.70 3.35 7.80
C ALA A 65 19.57 4.35 7.03
N THR A 66 19.28 5.64 7.15
CA THR A 66 19.93 6.72 6.38
C THR A 66 20.26 7.89 7.30
N CYS A 67 21.49 7.98 7.73
CA CYS A 67 21.94 9.06 8.63
C CYS A 67 21.84 10.44 7.95
N GLY A 68 20.65 11.06 7.99
CA GLY A 68 20.45 12.46 7.60
C GLY A 68 19.89 12.73 6.19
N ASN A 69 19.50 11.71 5.43
CA ASN A 69 18.84 11.91 4.13
C ASN A 69 17.54 12.68 4.28
N GLN A 70 17.23 13.50 3.28
CA GLN A 70 15.88 14.02 3.12
C GLN A 70 14.90 12.86 2.89
N LEU A 71 13.70 12.98 3.45
CA LEU A 71 12.64 12.00 3.23
C LEU A 71 11.60 12.57 2.25
N ARG A 72 11.07 11.68 1.41
CA ARG A 72 9.93 11.94 0.54
C ARG A 72 9.00 10.75 0.62
N VAL A 73 7.71 10.99 0.76
CA VAL A 73 6.70 9.93 0.74
C VAL A 73 6.12 9.82 -0.66
N VAL A 74 5.83 8.60 -1.10
CA VAL A 74 5.00 8.27 -2.26
C VAL A 74 3.87 7.36 -1.79
N ASN A 75 2.62 7.81 -1.91
CA ASN A 75 1.46 6.94 -1.71
C ASN A 75 1.18 6.17 -2.98
N THR A 76 1.01 4.86 -2.84
CA THR A 76 0.68 3.98 -3.98
C THR A 76 -0.76 4.10 -4.41
N GLU A 77 -1.66 4.45 -3.49
CA GLU A 77 -3.08 4.65 -3.77
C GLU A 77 -3.76 5.53 -2.71
N LYS A 78 -5.10 5.60 -2.73
CA LYS A 78 -5.91 6.52 -1.91
C LYS A 78 -6.60 5.90 -0.70
N HIS A 79 -6.59 4.57 -0.50
CA HIS A 79 -7.23 3.95 0.66
C HIS A 79 -6.52 4.31 1.96
N PHE A 80 -7.28 4.34 3.05
CA PHE A 80 -6.80 4.90 4.31
C PHE A 80 -5.66 4.11 4.94
N ASP A 81 -5.60 2.82 4.71
CA ASP A 81 -4.50 1.96 5.16
C ASP A 81 -3.16 2.28 4.48
N HIS A 82 -3.17 2.93 3.31
CA HIS A 82 -1.98 3.44 2.62
C HIS A 82 -1.63 4.88 2.98
N ILE A 83 -2.64 5.74 3.22
CA ILE A 83 -2.47 7.18 3.40
C ILE A 83 -2.72 7.69 4.83
N GLY A 84 -3.20 6.85 5.73
CA GLY A 84 -3.62 7.26 7.07
C GLY A 84 -2.52 7.93 7.89
N GLY A 85 -1.27 7.60 7.61
CA GLY A 85 -0.12 8.21 8.25
C GLY A 85 0.40 9.49 7.60
N ASN A 86 -0.19 9.99 6.52
CA ASN A 86 0.28 11.19 5.81
C ASN A 86 0.43 12.41 6.73
N GLY A 87 -0.51 12.61 7.65
CA GLY A 87 -0.48 13.71 8.62
C GLY A 87 0.81 13.75 9.43
N PHE A 88 1.28 12.60 9.88
CA PHE A 88 2.53 12.48 10.63
C PHE A 88 3.75 12.99 9.85
N PHE A 89 3.83 12.68 8.56
CA PHE A 89 4.92 13.14 7.69
C PHE A 89 4.77 14.62 7.35
N ARG A 90 3.56 15.10 7.05
CA ARG A 90 3.31 16.50 6.73
C ARG A 90 3.60 17.44 7.89
N GLU A 91 3.28 17.08 9.12
CA GLU A 91 3.61 17.82 10.35
C GLU A 91 5.13 18.00 10.53
N ARG A 92 5.94 17.16 9.88
CA ARG A 92 7.42 17.24 9.88
C ARG A 92 7.99 17.92 8.65
N GLY A 93 7.14 18.56 7.83
CA GLY A 93 7.56 19.24 6.61
C GLY A 93 7.96 18.29 5.46
N ILE A 94 7.70 16.98 5.58
CA ILE A 94 8.02 15.99 4.56
C ILE A 94 6.94 16.01 3.49
N ASP A 95 7.34 16.14 2.22
CA ASP A 95 6.41 16.12 1.09
C ASP A 95 5.86 14.71 0.85
N VAL A 96 4.55 14.66 0.61
CA VAL A 96 3.81 13.45 0.25
C VAL A 96 3.36 13.56 -1.20
N TRP A 97 3.86 12.67 -2.03
CA TRP A 97 3.53 12.52 -3.44
C TRP A 97 2.48 11.44 -3.61
N GLY A 98 1.54 11.63 -4.54
CA GLY A 98 0.53 10.64 -4.88
C GLY A 98 -0.13 10.99 -6.20
N HIS A 99 -0.92 10.06 -6.74
CA HIS A 99 -1.67 10.31 -7.96
C HIS A 99 -2.57 11.55 -7.80
N ALA A 100 -2.70 12.35 -8.84
CA ALA A 100 -3.49 13.60 -8.81
C ALA A 100 -4.96 13.40 -8.38
N GLY A 101 -5.52 12.22 -8.63
CA GLY A 101 -6.87 11.82 -8.19
C GLY A 101 -6.95 11.22 -6.80
N SER A 102 -5.84 11.10 -6.07
CA SER A 102 -5.82 10.56 -4.70
C SER A 102 -6.33 11.61 -3.70
N VAL A 103 -7.65 11.80 -3.68
CA VAL A 103 -8.33 12.75 -2.80
C VAL A 103 -9.34 11.99 -1.94
N ARG A 104 -9.25 12.19 -0.61
CA ARG A 104 -10.18 11.65 0.38
C ARG A 104 -10.68 12.77 1.28
N THR A 105 -11.86 12.59 1.83
CA THR A 105 -12.53 13.55 2.69
C THR A 105 -12.57 13.07 4.14
N ALA A 106 -12.78 13.99 5.07
CA ALA A 106 -12.99 13.64 6.48
C ALA A 106 -14.24 12.78 6.68
N ALA A 107 -15.29 12.99 5.88
CA ALA A 107 -16.52 12.20 5.96
C ALA A 107 -16.29 10.74 5.56
N GLU A 108 -15.50 10.50 4.50
CA GLU A 108 -15.12 9.14 4.10
C GLU A 108 -14.27 8.46 5.18
N PHE A 109 -13.39 9.21 5.86
CA PHE A 109 -12.59 8.66 6.96
C PHE A 109 -13.45 8.28 8.17
N GLU A 110 -14.46 9.08 8.50
CA GLU A 110 -15.40 8.72 9.56
C GLU A 110 -16.20 7.45 9.21
N ALA A 111 -16.58 7.29 7.94
CA ALA A 111 -17.24 6.07 7.47
C ALA A 111 -16.31 4.85 7.56
N GLU A 112 -15.03 5.00 7.20
CA GLU A 112 -14.01 3.96 7.32
C GLU A 112 -13.81 3.53 8.78
N ILE A 113 -13.74 4.50 9.72
CA ILE A 113 -13.63 4.18 11.16
C ILE A 113 -14.86 3.40 11.64
N ALA A 114 -16.06 3.76 11.17
CA ALA A 114 -17.28 3.05 11.53
C ALA A 114 -17.26 1.62 10.99
N GLU A 115 -16.91 1.42 9.71
CA GLU A 115 -16.79 0.12 9.10
C GLU A 115 -15.74 -0.75 9.81
N PHE A 116 -14.56 -0.18 10.09
CA PHE A 116 -13.52 -0.85 10.86
C PHE A 116 -14.04 -1.30 12.23
N ASN A 117 -14.78 -0.42 12.93
CA ASN A 117 -15.37 -0.75 14.23
C ASN A 117 -16.35 -1.94 14.13
N ASP A 118 -17.18 -1.95 13.09
CA ASP A 118 -18.18 -3.00 12.90
C ASP A 118 -17.55 -4.36 12.60
N ARG A 119 -16.39 -4.36 11.95
CA ARG A 119 -15.60 -5.57 11.66
C ARG A 119 -14.83 -6.12 12.84
N ILE A 120 -14.70 -5.40 13.97
CA ILE A 120 -14.08 -5.92 15.20
C ILE A 120 -14.95 -7.07 15.75
N PRO A 121 -14.46 -8.33 15.79
CA PRO A 121 -15.30 -9.48 16.14
C PRO A 121 -15.86 -9.43 17.57
N ASN A 122 -15.13 -8.82 18.49
CA ASN A 122 -15.50 -8.80 19.91
C ASN A 122 -16.40 -7.60 20.24
N PRO A 123 -17.68 -7.82 20.63
CA PRO A 123 -18.63 -6.74 20.94
C PRO A 123 -18.17 -5.80 22.06
N ALA A 124 -17.45 -6.32 23.06
CA ALA A 124 -16.95 -5.49 24.16
C ALA A 124 -15.83 -4.55 23.69
N ARG A 125 -15.02 -4.96 22.73
CA ARG A 125 -13.99 -4.12 22.12
C ARG A 125 -14.63 -3.03 21.25
N ARG A 126 -15.66 -3.37 20.46
CA ARG A 126 -16.45 -2.38 19.71
C ARG A 126 -17.06 -1.34 20.64
N ALA A 127 -17.70 -1.77 21.71
CA ALA A 127 -18.33 -0.89 22.69
C ALA A 127 -17.34 0.03 23.43
N ARG A 128 -16.07 -0.38 23.55
CA ARG A 128 -15.00 0.46 24.13
C ARG A 128 -14.43 1.47 23.14
N GLY A 129 -14.88 1.47 21.90
CA GLY A 129 -14.38 2.39 20.86
C GLY A 129 -12.96 2.07 20.40
N GLU A 130 -12.59 0.79 20.29
CA GLU A 130 -11.23 0.37 19.91
C GLU A 130 -10.80 0.90 18.54
N ALA A 131 -11.75 1.03 17.60
CA ALA A 131 -11.48 1.67 16.31
C ALA A 131 -10.95 3.10 16.50
N ARG A 132 -11.57 3.88 17.38
CA ARG A 132 -11.11 5.25 17.70
C ARG A 132 -9.72 5.27 18.34
N ALA A 133 -9.40 4.27 19.15
CA ALA A 133 -8.06 4.15 19.74
C ALA A 133 -7.00 3.82 18.67
N PHE A 134 -7.33 2.94 17.73
CA PHE A 134 -6.46 2.60 16.60
C PHE A 134 -6.16 3.82 15.74
N PHE A 135 -7.17 4.65 15.44
CA PHE A 135 -7.02 5.87 14.65
C PHE A 135 -6.69 7.11 15.48
N HIS A 136 -6.26 6.94 16.75
CA HIS A 136 -5.90 8.08 17.59
C HIS A 136 -4.81 8.94 16.90
N ARG A 137 -5.02 10.27 16.88
CA ARG A 137 -4.14 11.24 16.20
C ARG A 137 -4.01 11.04 14.69
N THR A 138 -4.89 10.25 14.09
CA THR A 138 -4.95 10.06 12.65
C THR A 138 -6.02 10.96 12.07
N HIS A 139 -5.72 11.67 11.00
CA HIS A 139 -6.64 12.52 10.26
C HIS A 139 -6.31 12.52 8.78
N VAL A 140 -7.28 12.87 7.95
CA VAL A 140 -7.11 12.86 6.50
C VAL A 140 -6.16 13.97 6.07
N VAL A 141 -5.07 13.56 5.44
CA VAL A 141 -4.15 14.45 4.76
C VAL A 141 -3.84 13.88 3.39
N ASN A 142 -4.34 14.54 2.35
CA ASN A 142 -4.09 14.16 0.98
C ASN A 142 -2.65 14.49 0.55
N PRO A 143 -2.11 13.83 -0.49
CA PRO A 143 -0.83 14.20 -1.07
C PRO A 143 -0.77 15.68 -1.43
N ASN A 144 0.32 16.36 -1.05
CA ASN A 144 0.54 17.77 -1.38
C ASN A 144 1.37 17.97 -2.66
N ARG A 145 1.86 16.87 -3.25
CA ARG A 145 2.54 16.84 -4.54
C ARG A 145 1.83 15.82 -5.43
N GLN A 146 1.52 16.21 -6.65
CA GLN A 146 0.73 15.42 -7.56
C GLN A 146 1.59 14.70 -8.61
N ILE A 147 1.25 13.44 -8.88
CA ILE A 147 1.81 12.61 -9.94
C ILE A 147 0.71 12.46 -11.02
N HIS A 148 1.01 12.89 -12.24
CA HIS A 148 0.09 12.87 -13.38
C HIS A 148 0.47 11.83 -14.44
N GLY A 149 1.64 11.22 -14.31
CA GLY A 149 2.19 10.24 -15.25
C GLY A 149 3.41 9.57 -14.65
N ASP A 150 4.00 8.65 -15.38
CA ASP A 150 5.23 8.01 -14.97
C ASP A 150 6.28 9.06 -14.61
N THR A 151 6.86 8.90 -13.45
CA THR A 151 7.75 9.90 -12.84
C THR A 151 9.00 9.19 -12.30
N ARG A 152 10.14 9.87 -12.37
CA ARG A 152 11.41 9.34 -11.90
C ARG A 152 11.98 10.24 -10.80
N PHE A 153 12.48 9.63 -9.74
CA PHE A 153 13.25 10.31 -8.70
C PHE A 153 14.68 9.77 -8.68
N ASP A 154 15.64 10.66 -8.80
CA ASP A 154 17.04 10.37 -8.48
C ASP A 154 17.24 10.52 -6.96
N LEU A 155 17.76 9.47 -6.34
CA LEU A 155 17.99 9.44 -4.89
C LEU A 155 19.47 9.65 -4.52
N GLY A 156 20.33 9.87 -5.52
CA GLY A 156 21.77 9.74 -5.35
C GLY A 156 22.18 8.25 -5.35
N GLY A 157 22.90 7.84 -6.37
CA GLY A 157 23.38 6.45 -6.53
C GLY A 157 22.32 5.40 -6.87
N CYS A 158 21.03 5.75 -6.88
CA CYS A 158 19.97 4.92 -7.46
C CYS A 158 18.78 5.78 -7.91
N THR A 159 17.95 5.18 -8.75
CA THR A 159 16.74 5.81 -9.28
C THR A 159 15.51 5.01 -8.88
N VAL A 160 14.43 5.70 -8.55
CA VAL A 160 13.11 5.13 -8.35
C VAL A 160 12.19 5.62 -9.45
N GLU A 161 11.47 4.70 -10.06
CA GLU A 161 10.45 4.98 -11.08
C GLU A 161 9.06 4.78 -10.46
N ILE A 162 8.24 5.81 -10.53
CA ILE A 162 6.85 5.77 -10.11
C ILE A 162 6.02 5.54 -11.36
N LEU A 163 5.32 4.42 -11.41
CA LEU A 163 4.59 3.95 -12.58
C LEU A 163 3.09 4.03 -12.31
N LEU A 164 2.32 4.53 -13.27
CA LEU A 164 0.86 4.42 -13.22
C LEU A 164 0.47 2.95 -13.41
N THR A 165 -0.17 2.36 -12.43
CA THR A 165 -0.69 1.00 -12.46
C THR A 165 -2.14 0.96 -11.98
N PRO A 166 -3.06 1.69 -12.65
CA PRO A 166 -4.46 1.71 -12.28
C PRO A 166 -5.07 0.32 -12.34
N GLY A 167 -6.05 0.05 -11.48
CA GLY A 167 -6.70 -1.25 -11.42
C GLY A 167 -7.56 -1.39 -10.18
N HIS A 168 -6.97 -1.74 -9.05
CA HIS A 168 -7.64 -1.77 -7.76
C HIS A 168 -8.33 -0.42 -7.46
N THR A 169 -7.60 0.66 -7.70
CA THR A 169 -8.17 2.00 -7.85
C THR A 169 -7.64 2.64 -9.14
N ALA A 170 -8.36 3.63 -9.67
CA ALA A 170 -7.88 4.45 -10.79
C ALA A 170 -6.62 5.27 -10.43
N THR A 171 -6.28 5.35 -9.16
CA THR A 171 -5.15 6.15 -8.63
C THR A 171 -3.96 5.31 -8.21
N ASN A 172 -3.98 4.00 -8.46
CA ASN A 172 -2.90 3.11 -8.04
C ASN A 172 -1.61 3.42 -8.79
N LEU A 173 -0.52 3.48 -8.03
CA LEU A 173 0.85 3.66 -8.49
C LEU A 173 1.68 2.46 -8.03
N SER A 174 2.71 2.12 -8.80
CA SER A 174 3.76 1.21 -8.35
C SER A 174 5.10 1.93 -8.29
N VAL A 175 5.93 1.54 -7.33
CA VAL A 175 7.26 2.11 -7.12
C VAL A 175 8.30 1.07 -7.51
N TRP A 176 8.99 1.31 -8.62
CA TRP A 176 9.97 0.40 -9.20
C TRP A 176 11.40 0.87 -8.93
N VAL A 177 12.26 -0.03 -8.50
CA VAL A 177 13.69 0.19 -8.28
C VAL A 177 14.49 -0.71 -9.23
N PRO A 178 14.82 -0.24 -10.45
CA PRO A 178 15.40 -1.07 -11.50
C PRO A 178 16.71 -1.73 -11.10
N THR A 179 17.59 -0.99 -10.43
CA THR A 179 18.93 -1.47 -10.01
C THR A 179 18.87 -2.64 -9.03
N ASP A 180 17.81 -2.69 -8.23
CA ASP A 180 17.62 -3.68 -7.17
C ASP A 180 16.59 -4.76 -7.53
N GLY A 181 15.87 -4.57 -8.65
CA GLY A 181 14.81 -5.48 -9.07
C GLY A 181 13.63 -5.55 -8.10
N VAL A 182 13.37 -4.48 -7.33
CA VAL A 182 12.33 -4.44 -6.31
C VAL A 182 11.16 -3.58 -6.78
N LEU A 183 9.95 -4.12 -6.68
CA LEU A 183 8.70 -3.43 -7.03
C LEU A 183 7.74 -3.41 -5.84
N PHE A 184 7.32 -2.22 -5.43
CA PHE A 184 6.20 -2.01 -4.51
C PHE A 184 4.96 -1.72 -5.35
N THR A 185 3.90 -2.50 -5.21
CA THR A 185 2.75 -2.44 -6.13
C THR A 185 1.53 -1.73 -5.57
N GLY A 186 1.53 -1.40 -4.26
CA GLY A 186 0.25 -1.12 -3.60
C GLY A 186 -0.71 -2.27 -3.88
N ASP A 187 -1.99 -2.00 -3.92
CA ASP A 187 -3.02 -3.02 -4.09
C ASP A 187 -3.25 -3.48 -5.54
N CYS A 188 -2.37 -3.03 -6.47
CA CYS A 188 -2.34 -3.65 -7.80
C CYS A 188 -2.02 -5.15 -7.71
N LEU A 189 -1.23 -5.57 -6.70
CA LEU A 189 -1.02 -6.96 -6.33
C LEU A 189 -1.25 -7.15 -4.83
N ILE A 190 -1.96 -8.22 -4.49
CA ILE A 190 -2.24 -8.67 -3.13
C ILE A 190 -1.87 -10.14 -3.03
N SER A 191 -1.16 -10.55 -2.00
CA SER A 191 -0.84 -11.95 -1.75
C SER A 191 -1.66 -12.52 -0.59
N GLU A 192 -1.95 -13.83 -0.65
CA GLU A 192 -2.79 -14.58 0.32
C GLU A 192 -4.27 -14.19 0.38
N TYR A 193 -4.66 -13.08 -0.23
CA TYR A 193 -6.05 -12.64 -0.28
C TYR A 193 -6.53 -12.52 -1.71
N LEU A 194 -7.85 -12.59 -1.92
CA LEU A 194 -8.44 -12.26 -3.21
C LEU A 194 -8.40 -10.73 -3.42
N PRO A 195 -8.10 -10.27 -4.62
CA PRO A 195 -8.12 -8.84 -4.91
C PRO A 195 -9.54 -8.29 -4.70
N ASN A 196 -9.63 -7.11 -4.07
CA ASN A 196 -10.88 -6.39 -3.93
C ASN A 196 -11.19 -5.64 -5.24
N LEU A 197 -12.27 -6.02 -5.90
CA LEU A 197 -12.73 -5.43 -7.14
C LEU A 197 -13.94 -4.48 -6.95
N ASP A 198 -14.42 -4.31 -5.72
CA ASP A 198 -15.67 -3.58 -5.44
C ASP A 198 -15.55 -2.08 -5.73
N ALA A 199 -14.33 -1.53 -5.71
CA ALA A 199 -14.07 -0.11 -6.01
C ALA A 199 -14.07 0.23 -7.52
N GLY A 200 -14.18 -0.77 -8.41
CA GLY A 200 -14.07 -0.62 -9.86
C GLY A 200 -15.25 -1.17 -10.65
N THR A 201 -15.27 -0.81 -11.93
CA THR A 201 -16.20 -1.31 -12.95
C THR A 201 -15.49 -2.34 -13.85
N PRO A 202 -16.20 -3.08 -14.71
CA PRO A 202 -15.57 -3.95 -15.71
C PRO A 202 -14.54 -3.24 -16.61
N ALA A 203 -14.72 -1.94 -16.87
CA ALA A 203 -13.74 -1.14 -17.62
C ALA A 203 -12.46 -0.91 -16.80
N ASP A 204 -12.58 -0.64 -15.50
CA ASP A 204 -11.44 -0.49 -14.59
C ASP A 204 -10.69 -1.84 -14.45
N TRP A 205 -11.42 -2.94 -14.40
CA TRP A 205 -10.83 -4.28 -14.35
C TRP A 205 -10.04 -4.62 -15.63
N GLN A 206 -10.50 -4.17 -16.79
CA GLN A 206 -9.75 -4.32 -18.04
C GLN A 206 -8.43 -3.52 -17.98
N THR A 207 -8.47 -2.29 -17.48
CA THR A 207 -7.28 -1.48 -17.26
C THR A 207 -6.32 -2.12 -16.25
N TRP A 208 -6.87 -2.83 -15.24
CA TRP A 208 -6.04 -3.57 -14.29
C TRP A 208 -5.26 -4.70 -14.96
N LEU A 209 -5.86 -5.43 -15.91
CA LEU A 209 -5.13 -6.44 -16.70
C LEU A 209 -3.95 -5.84 -17.47
N GLU A 210 -4.09 -4.63 -18.01
CA GLU A 210 -3.00 -3.91 -18.67
C GLU A 210 -1.88 -3.55 -17.67
N SER A 211 -2.24 -3.14 -16.46
CA SER A 211 -1.28 -2.88 -15.38
C SER A 211 -0.53 -4.14 -14.96
N LEU A 212 -1.21 -5.30 -14.86
CA LEU A 212 -0.55 -6.59 -14.59
C LEU A 212 0.44 -6.96 -15.68
N GLN A 213 0.07 -6.76 -16.96
CA GLN A 213 0.98 -7.00 -18.08
C GLN A 213 2.21 -6.09 -18.00
N ARG A 214 2.03 -4.83 -17.64
CA ARG A 214 3.12 -3.88 -17.44
C ARG A 214 4.09 -4.35 -16.35
N ILE A 215 3.56 -4.79 -15.20
CA ILE A 215 4.35 -5.34 -14.08
C ILE A 215 5.14 -6.57 -14.55
N GLU A 216 4.51 -7.47 -15.29
CA GLU A 216 5.13 -8.71 -15.78
C GLU A 216 6.31 -8.41 -16.71
N VAL A 217 6.20 -7.38 -17.56
CA VAL A 217 7.30 -6.94 -18.46
C VAL A 217 8.51 -6.41 -17.70
N LEU A 218 8.33 -5.80 -16.52
CA LEU A 218 9.44 -5.33 -15.69
C LEU A 218 10.29 -6.47 -15.13
N LYS A 219 9.74 -7.68 -15.03
CA LYS A 219 10.39 -8.87 -14.45
C LYS A 219 11.02 -8.60 -13.09
N PRO A 220 10.25 -8.13 -12.11
CA PRO A 220 10.79 -7.85 -10.78
C PRO A 220 11.33 -9.12 -10.14
N ALA A 221 12.46 -9.01 -9.45
CA ALA A 221 13.02 -10.10 -8.65
C ALA A 221 12.32 -10.23 -7.28
N ILE A 222 11.80 -9.11 -6.79
CA ILE A 222 11.08 -9.01 -5.51
C ILE A 222 9.88 -8.10 -5.70
N VAL A 223 8.71 -8.55 -5.24
CA VAL A 223 7.47 -7.78 -5.19
C VAL A 223 7.05 -7.59 -3.74
N VAL A 224 6.79 -6.34 -3.36
CA VAL A 224 6.12 -5.98 -2.12
C VAL A 224 4.67 -5.64 -2.49
N PRO A 225 3.71 -6.56 -2.30
CA PRO A 225 2.30 -6.30 -2.56
C PRO A 225 1.74 -5.34 -1.52
N GLY A 226 0.56 -4.75 -1.77
CA GLY A 226 -0.09 -3.91 -0.77
C GLY A 226 -0.43 -4.67 0.51
N HIS A 227 -0.84 -5.93 0.39
CA HIS A 227 -1.17 -6.82 1.50
C HIS A 227 -0.56 -8.20 1.32
N GLY A 228 -0.29 -8.87 2.44
CA GLY A 228 0.26 -10.23 2.48
C GLY A 228 1.78 -10.29 2.35
N PRO A 229 2.37 -11.48 2.24
CA PRO A 229 3.82 -11.68 2.19
C PRO A 229 4.50 -11.05 0.98
N VAL A 230 5.75 -10.63 1.17
CA VAL A 230 6.67 -10.25 0.10
C VAL A 230 6.96 -11.47 -0.78
N ALA A 231 6.82 -11.33 -2.09
CA ALA A 231 6.96 -12.41 -3.06
C ALA A 231 8.31 -12.40 -3.79
N ARG A 232 8.81 -13.57 -4.14
CA ARG A 232 10.06 -13.79 -4.88
C ARG A 232 9.92 -14.98 -5.84
N GLY A 233 10.66 -14.93 -6.94
CA GLY A 233 10.70 -16.05 -7.89
C GLY A 233 9.32 -16.45 -8.38
N ASP A 234 8.98 -17.74 -8.29
CA ASP A 234 7.71 -18.30 -8.78
C ASP A 234 6.48 -17.77 -8.03
N GLU A 235 6.64 -17.28 -6.80
CA GLU A 235 5.55 -16.67 -6.02
C GLU A 235 4.99 -15.42 -6.71
N ILE A 236 5.85 -14.65 -7.39
CA ILE A 236 5.42 -13.46 -8.16
C ILE A 236 4.48 -13.86 -9.27
N GLN A 237 4.83 -14.89 -10.04
CA GLN A 237 3.99 -15.38 -11.12
C GLN A 237 2.66 -15.93 -10.58
N LEU A 238 2.70 -16.66 -9.46
CA LEU A 238 1.49 -17.17 -8.83
C LEU A 238 0.52 -16.05 -8.43
N ILE A 239 1.03 -14.96 -7.86
CA ILE A 239 0.20 -13.79 -7.49
C ILE A 239 -0.38 -13.13 -8.74
N LEU A 240 0.45 -12.87 -9.77
CA LEU A 240 0.01 -12.29 -11.04
C LEU A 240 -1.11 -13.12 -11.68
N ASP A 241 -0.93 -14.44 -11.75
CA ASP A 241 -1.91 -15.34 -12.34
C ASP A 241 -3.21 -15.43 -11.51
N THR A 242 -3.08 -15.38 -10.20
CA THR A 242 -4.25 -15.37 -9.29
C THR A 242 -5.07 -14.11 -9.49
N VAL A 243 -4.44 -12.93 -9.45
CA VAL A 243 -5.14 -11.64 -9.63
C VAL A 243 -5.74 -11.58 -11.04
N ARG A 244 -4.98 -11.95 -12.08
CA ARG A 244 -5.44 -12.00 -13.47
C ARG A 244 -6.68 -12.89 -13.63
N ARG A 245 -6.63 -14.10 -13.08
CA ARG A 245 -7.75 -15.06 -13.15
C ARG A 245 -9.02 -14.50 -12.49
N VAL A 246 -8.90 -13.94 -11.29
CA VAL A 246 -10.05 -13.36 -10.57
C VAL A 246 -10.66 -12.20 -11.36
N ILE A 247 -9.84 -11.34 -11.94
CA ILE A 247 -10.30 -10.22 -12.77
C ILE A 247 -11.02 -10.73 -14.02
N GLN A 248 -10.42 -11.67 -14.74
CA GLN A 248 -11.01 -12.25 -15.97
C GLN A 248 -12.34 -12.94 -15.69
N GLU A 249 -12.44 -13.71 -14.60
CA GLU A 249 -13.68 -14.34 -14.17
C GLU A 249 -14.75 -13.30 -13.81
N SER A 250 -14.35 -12.19 -13.18
CA SER A 250 -15.28 -11.11 -12.81
C SER A 250 -15.79 -10.36 -14.04
N ILE A 251 -14.92 -10.08 -15.01
CA ILE A 251 -15.33 -9.50 -16.30
C ILE A 251 -16.33 -10.43 -17.01
N ALA A 252 -16.04 -11.71 -17.07
CA ALA A 252 -16.90 -12.68 -17.74
C ALA A 252 -18.27 -12.83 -17.08
N ARG A 253 -18.35 -12.66 -15.76
CA ARG A 253 -19.59 -12.74 -14.97
C ARG A 253 -20.33 -11.40 -14.87
N GLY A 254 -19.64 -10.27 -15.08
CA GLY A 254 -20.18 -8.92 -14.91
C GLY A 254 -20.35 -8.48 -13.45
N TYR A 255 -19.77 -9.20 -12.48
CA TYR A 255 -19.78 -8.81 -11.05
C TYR A 255 -18.52 -9.29 -10.34
N SER A 256 -18.17 -8.61 -9.24
CA SER A 256 -17.05 -8.99 -8.37
C SER A 256 -17.37 -10.22 -7.54
N PRO A 257 -16.49 -11.23 -7.44
CA PRO A 257 -16.70 -12.38 -6.56
C PRO A 257 -16.62 -12.01 -5.07
N THR A 258 -16.09 -10.85 -4.72
CA THR A 258 -15.97 -10.37 -3.34
C THR A 258 -17.23 -9.74 -2.83
N SER A 259 -18.07 -9.14 -3.69
CA SER A 259 -19.32 -8.50 -3.33
C SER A 259 -20.40 -9.47 -2.79
N ASN A 260 -20.25 -10.76 -2.97
CA ASN A 260 -21.21 -11.79 -2.56
C ASN A 260 -20.70 -12.73 -1.46
N ARG A 261 -19.59 -12.43 -0.80
CA ARG A 261 -19.11 -13.20 0.33
C ARG A 261 -19.32 -12.44 1.63
N PRO A 262 -20.05 -13.01 2.60
CA PRO A 262 -19.90 -12.57 3.98
C PRO A 262 -18.44 -12.78 4.37
N VAL A 263 -17.78 -11.74 4.82
CA VAL A 263 -16.43 -11.77 5.38
C VAL A 263 -16.47 -12.44 6.75
#